data_b197eda8b6c1a8ade6a48570f9f800fe
#
_entry.id   b197eda8b6c1a8ade6a48570f9f800fe
#
_cell.length_a   1.000
_cell.length_b   1.000
_cell.length_c   1.000
_cell.angle_alpha   90.00
_cell.angle_beta   90.00
_cell.angle_gamma   90.00
#
_symmetry.space_group_name_H-M   'P 1'
#
loop_
_entity.id
_entity.type
_entity.pdbx_description
1 polymer ?
#
loop_
_entity_poly.entity_id
_entity_poly.type
_entity_poly.pdbx_seq_one_letter_code
_entity_poly.pdbx_strand_id
1 'polypeptide(L)' 'METVSFHLKTDADTALLFYRRLKSRIQVTADDGRLINIPWKHFKTHVTHSGIDGRFRITFDNSGACLDLRRLDI' A
#
# COMPACT_ATOMS: atom_id res chain seq x y z
N MET A 1 18.84 1.19 -2.41
CA MET A 1 17.46 1.28 -2.91
C MET A 1 16.92 -0.09 -3.21
N GLU A 2 15.71 -0.36 -2.77
CA GLU A 2 15.06 -1.65 -3.01
C GLU A 2 13.66 -1.43 -3.54
N THR A 3 13.24 -2.24 -4.50
CA THR A 3 11.92 -2.17 -5.11
C THR A 3 11.24 -3.52 -4.96
N VAL A 4 9.99 -3.50 -4.46
CA VAL A 4 9.17 -4.71 -4.34
C VAL A 4 7.80 -4.46 -4.93
N SER A 5 7.19 -5.53 -5.44
CA SER A 5 5.84 -5.50 -5.99
C SER A 5 4.91 -6.35 -5.14
N PHE A 6 3.64 -5.96 -5.11
CA PHE A 6 2.63 -6.68 -4.34
C PHE A 6 1.24 -6.43 -4.92
N HIS A 7 0.32 -7.32 -4.58
CA HIS A 7 -1.10 -7.11 -4.87
C HIS A 7 -1.80 -6.73 -3.57
N LEU A 8 -2.57 -5.66 -3.60
CA LEU A 8 -3.35 -5.21 -2.45
C LEU A 8 -4.83 -5.17 -2.82
N LYS A 9 -5.62 -5.87 -2.01
CA LYS A 9 -7.09 -5.82 -2.12
C LYS A 9 -7.66 -5.49 -0.76
N THR A 10 -8.38 -4.37 -0.66
CA THR A 10 -8.98 -3.89 0.58
C THR A 10 -10.36 -3.36 0.25
N ASP A 11 -11.38 -3.81 0.98
CA ASP A 11 -12.75 -3.35 0.75
C ASP A 11 -12.97 -1.93 1.30
N ALA A 12 -14.14 -1.36 1.00
CA ALA A 12 -14.46 0.00 1.40
C ALA A 12 -14.54 0.14 2.93
N ASP A 13 -15.04 -0.87 3.63
CA ASP A 13 -15.17 -0.81 5.09
C ASP A 13 -13.81 -0.76 5.76
N THR A 14 -12.86 -1.58 5.27
CA THR A 14 -11.49 -1.57 5.79
C THR A 14 -10.80 -0.25 5.47
N ALA A 15 -10.99 0.29 4.26
CA ALA A 15 -10.42 1.58 3.88
C ALA A 15 -10.95 2.71 4.79
N LEU A 16 -12.21 2.62 5.21
CA LEU A 16 -12.80 3.61 6.09
C LEU A 16 -12.09 3.69 7.45
N LEU A 17 -11.57 2.57 7.96
CA LEU A 17 -10.82 2.55 9.21
C LEU A 17 -9.58 3.46 9.13
N PHE A 18 -8.94 3.53 7.97
CA PHE A 18 -7.80 4.41 7.77
C PHE A 18 -8.22 5.87 7.69
N TYR A 19 -9.34 6.15 7.02
CA TYR A 19 -9.87 7.50 6.96
C TYR A 19 -10.28 8.03 8.31
N ARG A 20 -10.78 7.18 9.19
CA ARG A 20 -11.14 7.55 10.56
C ARG A 20 -9.94 7.59 11.49
N ARG A 21 -8.74 7.39 10.97
CA ARG A 21 -7.48 7.40 11.71
C ARG A 21 -7.41 6.34 12.81
N LEU A 22 -8.20 5.28 12.69
CA LEU A 22 -8.13 4.13 13.59
C LEU A 22 -6.94 3.24 13.26
N LYS A 23 -6.45 3.33 12.01
CA LYS A 23 -5.25 2.66 11.53
C LYS A 23 -4.45 3.64 10.68
N SER A 24 -3.12 3.58 10.77
CA SER A 24 -2.24 4.48 10.03
C SER A 24 -1.28 3.74 9.10
N ARG A 25 -1.14 2.42 9.23
CA ARG A 25 -0.26 1.60 8.42
C ARG A 25 -0.99 0.38 7.93
N ILE A 26 -0.68 -0.03 6.71
CA ILE A 26 -1.24 -1.25 6.14
C ILE A 26 -0.11 -2.25 5.91
N GLN A 27 -0.34 -3.50 6.29
CA GLN A 27 0.59 -4.57 6.05
C GLN A 27 0.26 -5.27 4.74
N VAL A 28 1.25 -5.43 3.88
CA VAL A 28 1.09 -6.13 2.61
C VAL A 28 2.11 -7.25 2.52
N THR A 29 1.81 -8.28 1.72
CA THR A 29 2.73 -9.35 1.43
C THR A 29 3.31 -9.12 0.04
N ALA A 30 4.61 -8.90 -0.04
CA ALA A 30 5.29 -8.72 -1.32
C ALA A 30 5.31 -10.04 -2.10
N ASP A 31 5.54 -9.94 -3.41
CA ASP A 31 5.59 -11.12 -4.27
C ASP A 31 6.67 -12.12 -3.85
N ASP A 32 7.71 -11.65 -3.16
CA ASP A 32 8.78 -12.51 -2.64
C ASP A 32 8.48 -13.11 -1.26
N GLY A 33 7.27 -12.87 -0.72
CA GLY A 33 6.84 -13.42 0.57
C GLY A 33 7.12 -12.54 1.78
N ARG A 34 7.80 -11.42 1.62
CA ARG A 34 8.09 -10.52 2.75
C ARG A 34 6.84 -9.75 3.17
N LEU A 35 6.71 -9.53 4.48
CA LEU A 35 5.66 -8.67 5.03
C LEU A 35 6.21 -7.25 5.16
N ILE A 36 5.45 -6.28 4.63
CA ILE A 36 5.88 -4.89 4.58
C ILE A 36 4.77 -4.01 5.15
N ASN A 37 5.12 -3.11 6.06
CA ASN A 37 4.18 -2.12 6.60
C ASN A 37 4.39 -0.80 5.87
N ILE A 38 3.32 -0.28 5.28
CA ILE A 38 3.36 0.93 4.47
C ILE A 38 2.42 1.96 5.10
N PRO A 39 2.87 3.21 5.32
CA PRO A 39 1.97 4.26 5.79
C PRO A 39 0.81 4.46 4.82
N TRP A 40 -0.40 4.54 5.35
CA TRP A 40 -1.62 4.68 4.54
C TRP A 40 -1.59 5.88 3.62
N LYS A 41 -0.90 6.94 4.02
CA LYS A 41 -0.84 8.18 3.24
C LYS A 41 -0.41 7.96 1.78
N HIS A 42 0.35 6.91 1.51
CA HIS A 42 0.81 6.60 0.15
C HIS A 42 -0.29 6.01 -0.72
N PHE A 43 -1.38 5.52 -0.13
CA PHE A 43 -2.48 4.90 -0.85
C PHE A 43 -3.68 5.82 -1.06
N LYS A 44 -3.70 7.00 -0.45
CA LYS A 44 -4.89 7.88 -0.48
C LYS A 44 -5.40 8.18 -1.88
N THR A 45 -4.49 8.35 -2.83
CA THR A 45 -4.88 8.68 -4.21
C THR A 45 -5.35 7.47 -5.01
N HIS A 46 -5.19 6.27 -4.47
CA HIS A 46 -5.57 5.02 -5.15
C HIS A 46 -6.88 4.43 -4.64
N VAL A 47 -7.47 5.02 -3.61
CA VAL A 47 -8.71 4.52 -3.02
C VAL A 47 -9.90 4.92 -3.88
N THR A 48 -10.77 3.95 -4.17
CA THR A 48 -12.04 4.20 -4.82
C THR A 48 -13.18 3.98 -3.83
N HIS A 49 -14.41 4.24 -4.24
CA HIS A 49 -15.59 4.02 -3.37
C HIS A 49 -15.78 2.55 -2.99
N SER A 50 -15.16 1.63 -3.71
CA SER A 50 -15.20 0.19 -3.39
C SER A 50 -13.93 -0.30 -2.69
N GLY A 51 -13.02 0.60 -2.31
CA GLY A 51 -11.77 0.27 -1.63
C GLY A 51 -10.58 0.36 -2.57
N ILE A 52 -9.60 -0.52 -2.37
CA ILE A 52 -8.42 -0.62 -3.22
C ILE A 52 -8.33 -2.04 -3.77
N ASP A 53 -8.07 -2.17 -5.06
CA ASP A 53 -7.76 -3.46 -5.66
C ASP A 53 -6.80 -3.23 -6.82
N GLY A 54 -5.57 -3.70 -6.69
CA GLY A 54 -4.60 -3.54 -7.74
C GLY A 54 -3.22 -4.01 -7.36
N ARG A 55 -2.35 -3.97 -8.35
CA ARG A 55 -0.94 -4.28 -8.16
C ARG A 55 -0.15 -3.00 -8.04
N PHE A 56 0.82 -3.02 -7.13
CA PHE A 56 1.63 -1.85 -6.83
C PHE A 56 3.10 -2.22 -6.80
N ARG A 57 3.94 -1.21 -7.01
CA ARG A 57 5.38 -1.29 -6.83
C ARG A 57 5.79 -0.19 -5.84
N ILE A 58 6.54 -0.58 -4.82
CA ILE A 58 7.06 0.37 -3.86
C ILE A 58 8.59 0.35 -3.88
N THR A 59 9.20 1.53 -3.77
CA THR A 59 10.65 1.69 -3.74
C THR A 59 11.05 2.28 -2.39
N PHE A 60 12.04 1.67 -1.74
CA PHE A 60 12.57 2.10 -0.45
C PHE A 60 14.01 2.58 -0.60
N ASP A 61 14.43 3.49 0.28
CA ASP A 61 15.84 3.79 0.45
C ASP A 61 16.49 2.80 1.43
N ASN A 62 17.78 3.01 1.70
CA ASN A 62 18.52 2.10 2.59
C ASN A 62 18.07 2.19 4.05
N SER A 63 17.37 3.24 4.42
CA SER A 63 16.84 3.38 5.79
C SER A 63 15.44 2.80 5.94
N GLY A 64 14.86 2.27 4.86
CA GLY A 64 13.51 1.71 4.86
C GLY A 64 12.41 2.73 4.59
N ALA A 65 12.77 3.98 4.28
CA ALA A 65 11.76 4.99 3.96
C ALA A 65 11.21 4.77 2.55
N CYS A 66 9.89 4.95 2.41
CA CYS A 66 9.22 4.84 1.12
C CYS A 66 9.56 6.05 0.26
N LEU A 67 10.18 5.82 -0.89
CA LEU A 67 10.52 6.87 -1.84
C LEU A 67 9.44 7.06 -2.91
N ASP A 68 8.76 5.97 -3.30
CA ASP A 68 7.81 6.02 -4.39
C ASP A 68 6.85 4.84 -4.29
N LEU A 69 5.59 5.07 -4.66
CA LEU A 69 4.59 4.00 -4.78
C LEU A 69 3.85 4.21 -6.08
N ARG A 70 3.84 3.19 -6.94
CA ARG A 70 3.18 3.24 -8.24
C ARG A 70 2.19 2.12 -8.40
N ARG A 71 1.09 2.42 -9.07
CA ARG A 71 0.13 1.41 -9.50
C ARG A 71 0.57 0.84 -10.85
N LEU A 72 0.55 -0.49 -10.98
CA LEU A 72 1.08 -1.19 -12.16
C LEU A 72 0.01 -1.64 -13.16
N ASP A 73 -1.24 -1.77 -12.71
CA ASP A 73 -2.30 -2.40 -13.49
C ASP A 73 -3.34 -1.41 -14.02
N ILE A 74 -2.92 -0.21 -14.30
CA ILE A 74 -3.83 0.79 -14.88
C ILE A 74 -3.91 0.60 -16.38
#